data_d8de03508f85e65f18cd597ba3e741d4
#
_entry.id   d8de03508f85e65f18cd597ba3e741d4
#
_cell.length_a   1.000
_cell.length_b   1.000
_cell.length_c   1.000
_cell.angle_alpha   90.00
_cell.angle_beta   90.00
_cell.angle_gamma   90.00
#
_symmetry.space_group_name_H-M   'P 1'
#
loop_
_entity.id
_entity.type
_entity.pdbx_description
1 polymer ?
#
loop_
_entity_poly.entity_id
_entity_poly.type
_entity_poly.pdbx_seq_one_letter_code
_entity_poly.pdbx_strand_id
1 'polypeptide(L)'
;VLMTPQGISSLFSNIIRPSILGERMVRKESYWSEKMNELVLDQHLSMLDNRRMEGGFASSARDGEGVPTSCHTIVDNGVLRKMIWSSRDAAKNVAEGRIDEAMTTGSASRGSHMSPPTTGCGDVQLLSSNRLQTREELIETMGQGYIVHSVMGAHTANPTSGDFSVTTSTILRVEDGEIKGALKQAGVSGNLSKAISNRVHLGMPSSNNGVSSTGSNHLSDILFSQGMRINPA
;
A
#
# COMPACT_ATOMS: atom_id res chain seq x y z
N VAL A 1 4.62 -15.82 3.86
CA VAL A 1 5.01 -15.38 2.51
C VAL A 1 5.84 -14.11 2.64
N LEU A 2 7.04 -14.12 2.08
CA LEU A 2 7.89 -12.95 1.96
C LEU A 2 7.67 -12.31 0.58
N MET A 3 7.19 -11.08 0.54
CA MET A 3 7.04 -10.33 -0.71
C MET A 3 8.13 -9.27 -0.83
N THR A 4 8.83 -9.26 -1.96
CA THR A 4 9.79 -8.18 -2.25
C THR A 4 9.04 -6.87 -2.58
N PRO A 5 9.72 -5.70 -2.58
CA PRO A 5 9.11 -4.43 -2.96
C PRO A 5 8.41 -4.49 -4.33
N GLN A 6 8.97 -5.20 -5.31
CA GLN A 6 8.35 -5.40 -6.62
C GLN A 6 7.09 -6.26 -6.53
N GLY A 7 7.10 -7.33 -5.73
CA GLY A 7 5.96 -8.21 -5.53
C GLY A 7 4.77 -7.52 -4.90
N ILE A 8 5.02 -6.73 -3.86
CA ILE A 8 3.96 -6.07 -3.09
C ILE A 8 3.48 -4.75 -3.70
N SER A 9 4.33 -4.00 -4.41
CA SER A 9 4.03 -2.64 -4.88
C SER A 9 2.78 -2.57 -5.75
N SER A 10 2.57 -3.53 -6.66
CA SER A 10 1.39 -3.55 -7.51
C SER A 10 0.10 -3.86 -6.74
N LEU A 11 0.13 -4.78 -5.79
CA LEU A 11 -1.00 -5.06 -4.90
C LEU A 11 -1.29 -3.86 -3.99
N PHE A 12 -0.24 -3.25 -3.42
CA PHE A 12 -0.35 -2.06 -2.59
C PHE A 12 -1.00 -0.90 -3.36
N SER A 13 -0.59 -0.68 -4.61
CA SER A 13 -1.15 0.34 -5.50
C SER A 13 -2.63 0.11 -5.82
N ASN A 14 -3.07 -1.14 -5.96
CA ASN A 14 -4.43 -1.47 -6.36
C ASN A 14 -5.39 -1.68 -5.17
N ILE A 15 -4.90 -1.94 -3.97
CA ILE A 15 -5.72 -2.21 -2.78
C ILE A 15 -5.54 -1.13 -1.72
N ILE A 16 -4.31 -0.87 -1.27
CA ILE A 16 -4.07 0.00 -0.11
C ILE A 16 -4.17 1.49 -0.48
N ARG A 17 -3.53 1.91 -1.57
CA ARG A 17 -3.61 3.33 -2.01
C ARG A 17 -5.05 3.80 -2.28
N PRO A 18 -5.91 3.03 -2.97
CA PRO A 18 -7.32 3.40 -3.10
C PRO A 18 -8.07 3.48 -1.77
N SER A 19 -7.65 2.70 -0.77
CA SER A 19 -8.33 2.64 0.52
C SER A 19 -8.21 3.90 1.37
N ILE A 20 -7.21 4.77 1.10
CA ILE A 20 -7.02 6.03 1.84
C ILE A 20 -7.65 7.25 1.16
N LEU A 21 -8.26 7.08 -0.02
CA LEU A 21 -8.92 8.16 -0.74
C LEU A 21 -10.26 8.48 -0.06
N GLY A 22 -10.43 9.71 0.40
CA GLY A 22 -11.62 10.13 1.14
C GLY A 22 -12.92 9.87 0.40
N GLU A 23 -12.99 10.16 -0.93
CA GLU A 23 -14.16 9.88 -1.74
C GLU A 23 -14.56 8.40 -1.71
N ARG A 24 -13.59 7.48 -1.79
CA ARG A 24 -13.87 6.04 -1.72
C ARG A 24 -14.33 5.59 -0.34
N MET A 25 -13.73 6.17 0.70
CA MET A 25 -14.10 5.84 2.07
C MET A 25 -15.54 6.23 2.37
N VAL A 26 -15.96 7.46 2.04
CA VAL A 26 -17.32 7.93 2.31
C VAL A 26 -18.38 7.26 1.43
N ARG A 27 -17.97 6.72 0.26
CA ARG A 27 -18.85 5.90 -0.60
C ARG A 27 -18.89 4.42 -0.23
N LYS A 28 -18.16 4.01 0.80
CA LYS A 28 -18.01 2.61 1.22
C LYS A 28 -17.37 1.71 0.14
N GLU A 29 -16.51 2.29 -0.69
CA GLU A 29 -15.74 1.62 -1.74
C GLU A 29 -14.30 1.29 -1.29
N SER A 30 -14.05 1.29 0.01
CA SER A 30 -12.78 0.98 0.64
C SER A 30 -12.97 -0.06 1.74
N TYR A 31 -12.03 -0.99 1.88
CA TYR A 31 -11.98 -1.89 3.03
C TYR A 31 -11.85 -1.15 4.38
N TRP A 32 -11.33 0.09 4.36
CA TRP A 32 -11.17 0.94 5.54
C TRP A 32 -12.33 1.92 5.76
N SER A 33 -13.39 1.83 4.97
CA SER A 33 -14.62 2.60 5.21
C SER A 33 -15.12 2.36 6.63
N GLU A 34 -15.54 3.44 7.29
CA GLU A 34 -16.04 3.42 8.66
C GLU A 34 -15.01 3.03 9.75
N LYS A 35 -13.72 2.86 9.40
CA LYS A 35 -12.66 2.44 10.32
C LYS A 35 -11.76 3.58 10.82
N MET A 36 -12.24 4.82 10.75
CA MET A 36 -11.51 5.96 11.33
C MET A 36 -11.29 5.74 12.84
N ASN A 37 -10.05 5.90 13.27
CA ASN A 37 -9.57 5.64 14.63
C ASN A 37 -9.58 4.16 15.07
N GLU A 38 -9.73 3.23 14.12
CA GLU A 38 -9.60 1.79 14.36
C GLU A 38 -8.26 1.27 13.83
N LEU A 39 -7.89 0.07 14.31
CA LEU A 39 -6.70 -0.64 13.86
C LEU A 39 -6.93 -1.21 12.45
N VAL A 40 -6.14 -0.77 11.48
CA VAL A 40 -6.22 -1.21 10.08
C VAL A 40 -4.93 -1.82 9.55
N LEU A 41 -3.81 -1.57 10.22
CA LEU A 41 -2.51 -2.21 9.98
C LEU A 41 -2.03 -2.88 11.26
N ASP A 42 -0.96 -3.70 11.14
CA ASP A 42 -0.23 -4.17 12.33
C ASP A 42 0.13 -2.96 13.23
N GLN A 43 -0.04 -3.11 14.54
CA GLN A 43 0.17 -2.05 15.55
C GLN A 43 1.57 -1.42 15.53
N HIS A 44 2.54 -2.07 14.90
CA HIS A 44 3.90 -1.55 14.75
C HIS A 44 4.12 -0.81 13.43
N LEU A 45 3.11 -0.78 12.56
CA LEU A 45 3.20 -0.13 11.25
C LEU A 45 2.58 1.26 11.27
N SER A 46 3.28 2.19 10.63
CA SER A 46 2.76 3.52 10.30
C SER A 46 2.85 3.75 8.81
N MET A 47 1.89 4.47 8.24
CA MET A 47 1.85 4.79 6.83
C MET A 47 1.75 6.30 6.62
N LEU A 48 2.65 6.81 5.79
CA LEU A 48 2.69 8.22 5.41
C LEU A 48 2.32 8.40 3.93
N ASP A 49 1.62 9.48 3.61
CA ASP A 49 1.52 10.03 2.26
C ASP A 49 2.36 11.32 2.22
N ASN A 50 3.54 11.26 1.60
CA ASN A 50 4.54 12.31 1.69
C ASN A 50 4.81 12.96 0.32
N ARG A 51 4.12 14.04 0.02
CA ARG A 51 4.36 14.83 -1.21
C ARG A 51 5.53 15.82 -1.10
N ARG A 52 6.25 15.80 0.01
CA ARG A 52 7.43 16.65 0.28
C ARG A 52 8.69 15.83 0.48
N MET A 53 8.66 14.55 0.13
CA MET A 53 9.81 13.67 0.24
C MET A 53 10.95 14.14 -0.67
N GLU A 54 12.14 14.31 -0.13
CA GLU A 54 13.32 14.66 -0.91
C GLU A 54 13.64 13.52 -1.91
N GLY A 55 13.78 13.87 -3.18
CA GLY A 55 13.98 12.88 -4.25
C GLY A 55 12.78 11.97 -4.52
N GLY A 56 11.63 12.21 -3.89
CA GLY A 56 10.40 11.43 -4.12
C GLY A 56 9.86 11.61 -5.53
N PHE A 57 9.34 10.54 -6.10
CA PHE A 57 8.82 10.52 -7.49
C PHE A 57 7.56 11.38 -7.66
N ALA A 58 6.69 11.41 -6.64
CA ALA A 58 5.44 12.17 -6.63
C ALA A 58 5.53 13.46 -5.80
N SER A 59 6.75 13.87 -5.42
CA SER A 59 6.95 15.07 -4.61
C SER A 59 6.76 16.33 -5.43
N SER A 60 6.04 17.29 -4.85
CA SER A 60 5.79 18.61 -5.47
C SER A 60 5.48 19.64 -4.41
N ALA A 61 5.78 20.93 -4.68
CA ALA A 61 5.46 22.01 -3.77
C ALA A 61 3.96 22.31 -3.69
N ARG A 62 3.24 22.04 -4.77
CA ARG A 62 1.80 22.24 -4.90
C ARG A 62 1.18 21.04 -5.61
N ASP A 63 -0.05 20.74 -5.26
CA ASP A 63 -0.83 19.68 -5.89
C ASP A 63 -1.42 20.10 -7.25
N GLY A 64 -2.22 19.23 -7.87
CA GLY A 64 -2.88 19.49 -9.16
C GLY A 64 -3.92 20.61 -9.16
N GLU A 65 -4.28 21.16 -8.00
CA GLU A 65 -5.18 22.32 -7.82
C GLU A 65 -4.43 23.58 -7.38
N GLY A 66 -3.11 23.50 -7.21
CA GLY A 66 -2.29 24.61 -6.73
C GLY A 66 -2.25 24.75 -5.20
N VAL A 67 -2.84 23.82 -4.46
CA VAL A 67 -2.81 23.79 -2.99
C VAL A 67 -1.40 23.37 -2.52
N PRO A 68 -0.82 24.01 -1.48
CA PRO A 68 0.44 23.57 -0.91
C PRO A 68 0.35 22.11 -0.42
N THR A 69 1.35 21.33 -0.77
CA THR A 69 1.45 19.91 -0.35
C THR A 69 2.11 19.77 1.01
N SER A 70 1.89 18.65 1.66
CA SER A 70 2.53 18.30 2.93
C SER A 70 2.75 16.79 3.06
N CYS A 71 3.38 16.38 4.16
CA CYS A 71 3.45 15.00 4.60
C CYS A 71 2.26 14.74 5.54
N HIS A 72 1.51 13.68 5.27
CA HIS A 72 0.37 13.27 6.08
C HIS A 72 0.62 11.89 6.68
N THR A 73 0.46 11.77 8.00
CA THR A 73 0.36 10.47 8.65
C THR A 73 -1.05 9.95 8.44
N ILE A 74 -1.18 8.91 7.64
CA ILE A 74 -2.45 8.26 7.30
C ILE A 74 -2.81 7.23 8.36
N VAL A 75 -1.85 6.35 8.68
CA VAL A 75 -1.96 5.36 9.74
C VAL A 75 -0.84 5.59 10.73
N ASP A 76 -1.16 5.66 12.00
CA ASP A 76 -0.23 5.85 13.10
C ASP A 76 -0.30 4.63 14.05
N ASN A 77 0.82 3.90 14.15
CA ASN A 77 0.89 2.67 14.95
C ASN A 77 -0.33 1.76 14.75
N GLY A 78 -0.60 1.42 13.49
CA GLY A 78 -1.70 0.58 13.06
C GLY A 78 -3.07 1.25 12.96
N VAL A 79 -3.27 2.42 13.59
CA VAL A 79 -4.56 3.10 13.70
C VAL A 79 -4.76 4.10 12.56
N LEU A 80 -5.87 3.99 11.84
CA LEU A 80 -6.24 4.93 10.77
C LEU A 80 -6.57 6.30 11.35
N ARG A 81 -5.80 7.33 10.97
CA ARG A 81 -5.94 8.70 11.49
C ARG A 81 -6.43 9.71 10.47
N LYS A 82 -6.21 9.45 9.20
CA LYS A 82 -6.52 10.44 8.16
C LYS A 82 -6.85 9.75 6.83
N MET A 83 -7.71 10.38 6.06
CA MET A 83 -7.91 10.15 4.64
C MET A 83 -7.45 11.37 3.85
N ILE A 84 -7.12 11.21 2.58
CA ILE A 84 -6.64 12.29 1.72
C ILE A 84 -7.73 12.79 0.78
N TRP A 85 -7.68 14.11 0.48
CA TRP A 85 -8.67 14.82 -0.31
C TRP A 85 -8.06 15.82 -1.28
N SER A 86 -8.59 15.88 -2.50
CA SER A 86 -8.53 17.08 -3.33
C SER A 86 -9.66 18.05 -2.92
N SER A 87 -9.50 19.35 -3.18
CA SER A 87 -10.55 20.33 -2.91
C SER A 87 -11.81 20.04 -3.71
N ARG A 88 -11.64 19.63 -4.98
CA ARG A 88 -12.75 19.28 -5.86
C ARG A 88 -13.56 18.11 -5.36
N ASP A 89 -12.90 17.00 -4.99
CA ASP A 89 -13.62 15.80 -4.53
C ASP A 89 -14.27 16.03 -3.16
N ALA A 90 -13.64 16.82 -2.28
CA ALA A 90 -14.24 17.23 -1.02
C ALA A 90 -15.50 18.08 -1.25
N ALA A 91 -15.42 19.13 -2.07
CA ALA A 91 -16.58 19.97 -2.39
C ALA A 91 -17.74 19.20 -3.01
N LYS A 92 -17.44 18.26 -3.92
CA LYS A 92 -18.43 17.36 -4.52
C LYS A 92 -19.13 16.51 -3.47
N ASN A 93 -18.40 15.92 -2.52
CA ASN A 93 -18.98 15.08 -1.48
C ASN A 93 -19.78 15.88 -0.42
N VAL A 94 -19.44 17.15 -0.20
CA VAL A 94 -20.33 18.08 0.56
C VAL A 94 -21.64 18.33 -0.20
N ALA A 95 -21.56 18.66 -1.49
CA ALA A 95 -22.75 18.91 -2.32
C ALA A 95 -23.67 17.66 -2.41
N GLU A 96 -23.11 16.47 -2.30
CA GLU A 96 -23.84 15.20 -2.29
C GLU A 96 -24.25 14.75 -0.87
N GLY A 97 -24.01 15.54 0.16
CA GLY A 97 -24.40 15.28 1.55
C GLY A 97 -23.68 14.09 2.21
N ARG A 98 -22.47 13.76 1.75
CA ARG A 98 -21.67 12.64 2.32
C ARG A 98 -20.71 13.09 3.41
N ILE A 99 -20.31 14.35 3.40
CA ILE A 99 -19.49 14.99 4.43
C ILE A 99 -20.06 16.38 4.71
N ASP A 100 -19.88 16.87 5.94
CA ASP A 100 -20.46 18.13 6.37
C ASP A 100 -19.61 19.34 5.92
N GLU A 101 -18.29 19.18 5.83
CA GLU A 101 -17.35 20.25 5.51
C GLU A 101 -16.33 19.84 4.46
N ALA A 102 -16.09 20.72 3.49
CA ALA A 102 -15.06 20.52 2.49
C ALA A 102 -13.66 20.78 3.09
N MET A 103 -12.81 19.75 3.02
CA MET A 103 -11.42 19.84 3.44
C MET A 103 -10.50 19.44 2.29
N THR A 104 -9.30 19.97 2.26
CA THR A 104 -8.25 19.52 1.36
C THR A 104 -7.00 19.13 2.11
N THR A 105 -6.30 18.12 1.62
CA THR A 105 -4.99 17.71 2.13
C THR A 105 -3.85 18.09 1.17
N GLY A 106 -4.15 18.87 0.12
CA GLY A 106 -3.17 19.13 -0.95
C GLY A 106 -2.80 17.87 -1.71
N SER A 107 -3.80 17.01 -1.98
CA SER A 107 -3.60 15.69 -2.56
C SER A 107 -4.26 15.53 -3.93
N ALA A 108 -4.44 16.62 -4.66
CA ALA A 108 -4.94 16.56 -6.03
C ALA A 108 -3.87 16.07 -7.00
N SER A 109 -4.28 15.23 -7.94
CA SER A 109 -3.47 14.76 -9.06
C SER A 109 -4.21 14.97 -10.36
N ARG A 110 -3.47 15.23 -11.47
CA ARG A 110 -4.02 15.33 -12.80
C ARG A 110 -3.35 14.32 -13.72
N GLY A 111 -4.11 13.57 -14.48
CA GLY A 111 -3.58 12.68 -15.51
C GLY A 111 -2.97 13.45 -16.70
N SER A 112 -3.48 14.67 -16.96
CA SER A 112 -2.94 15.61 -17.95
C SER A 112 -3.38 17.04 -17.61
N HIS A 113 -2.83 18.04 -18.31
CA HIS A 113 -3.25 19.44 -18.15
C HIS A 113 -4.73 19.69 -18.52
N MET A 114 -5.31 18.82 -19.35
CA MET A 114 -6.73 18.91 -19.74
C MET A 114 -7.67 18.09 -18.83
N SER A 115 -7.11 17.22 -17.99
CA SER A 115 -7.93 16.41 -17.11
C SER A 115 -8.34 17.17 -15.84
N PRO A 116 -9.57 17.00 -15.36
CA PRO A 116 -9.94 17.54 -14.07
C PRO A 116 -9.08 16.92 -12.96
N PRO A 117 -8.77 17.66 -11.87
CA PRO A 117 -8.06 17.12 -10.74
C PRO A 117 -8.92 16.08 -10.01
N THR A 118 -8.28 15.05 -9.51
CA THR A 118 -8.87 14.02 -8.64
C THR A 118 -7.96 13.78 -7.46
N THR A 119 -8.49 13.24 -6.37
CA THR A 119 -7.67 12.84 -5.23
C THR A 119 -6.72 11.72 -5.63
N GLY A 120 -5.44 11.85 -5.28
CA GLY A 120 -4.42 10.85 -5.54
C GLY A 120 -3.36 10.84 -4.45
N CYS A 121 -2.67 9.72 -4.30
CA CYS A 121 -1.56 9.60 -3.34
C CYS A 121 -0.28 10.23 -3.89
N GLY A 122 0.55 10.74 -2.99
CA GLY A 122 1.94 11.11 -3.23
C GLY A 122 2.90 9.92 -3.13
N ASP A 123 4.06 10.16 -2.54
CA ASP A 123 5.01 9.13 -2.15
C ASP A 123 4.54 8.46 -0.86
N VAL A 124 4.07 7.21 -0.98
CA VAL A 124 3.55 6.46 0.17
C VAL A 124 4.67 5.64 0.79
N GLN A 125 4.87 5.83 2.09
CA GLN A 125 5.90 5.16 2.87
C GLN A 125 5.25 4.26 3.92
N LEU A 126 5.75 3.04 4.06
CA LEU A 126 5.41 2.13 5.14
C LEU A 126 6.60 2.03 6.09
N LEU A 127 6.38 2.38 7.34
CA LEU A 127 7.38 2.44 8.40
C LEU A 127 7.03 1.45 9.50
N SER A 128 8.03 0.99 10.25
CA SER A 128 7.83 0.13 11.42
C SER A 128 8.53 0.71 12.66
N SER A 129 7.87 0.64 13.80
CA SER A 129 8.48 0.90 15.11
C SER A 129 9.34 -0.27 15.60
N ASN A 130 9.16 -1.47 15.02
CA ASN A 130 10.03 -2.60 15.28
C ASN A 130 11.36 -2.44 14.52
N ARG A 131 12.40 -3.15 15.00
CA ARG A 131 13.66 -3.26 14.29
C ARG A 131 13.43 -3.84 12.89
N LEU A 132 13.94 -3.14 11.88
CA LEU A 132 13.96 -3.64 10.51
C LEU A 132 14.95 -4.81 10.42
N GLN A 133 14.58 -5.84 9.68
CA GLN A 133 15.36 -7.06 9.53
C GLN A 133 16.07 -7.09 8.18
N THR A 134 17.22 -7.74 8.09
CA THR A 134 17.81 -8.06 6.79
C THR A 134 16.93 -9.08 6.06
N ARG A 135 17.14 -9.26 4.76
CA ARG A 135 16.40 -10.29 4.00
C ARG A 135 16.68 -11.69 4.54
N GLU A 136 17.91 -11.94 4.93
CA GLU A 136 18.36 -13.21 5.51
C GLU A 136 17.63 -13.46 6.84
N GLU A 137 17.56 -12.47 7.72
CA GLU A 137 16.81 -12.58 8.98
C GLU A 137 15.31 -12.80 8.77
N LEU A 138 14.71 -12.19 7.73
CA LEU A 138 13.31 -12.45 7.37
C LEU A 138 13.10 -13.88 6.88
N ILE A 139 14.04 -14.43 6.11
CA ILE A 139 13.99 -15.81 5.63
C ILE A 139 14.12 -16.80 6.79
N GLU A 140 15.03 -16.55 7.73
CA GLU A 140 15.17 -17.32 8.96
C GLU A 140 13.90 -17.25 9.82
N THR A 141 13.34 -16.04 10.01
CA THR A 141 12.08 -15.82 10.75
C THR A 141 10.90 -16.56 10.10
N MET A 142 10.86 -16.62 8.78
CA MET A 142 9.85 -17.37 8.04
C MET A 142 9.95 -18.88 8.27
N GLY A 143 11.15 -19.41 8.36
CA GLY A 143 11.44 -20.83 8.52
C GLY A 143 10.97 -21.67 7.33
N GLN A 144 9.67 -21.70 7.05
CA GLN A 144 9.06 -22.39 5.92
C GLN A 144 8.10 -21.46 5.18
N GLY A 145 8.19 -21.42 3.86
CA GLY A 145 7.31 -20.55 3.06
C GLY A 145 7.82 -20.27 1.66
N TYR A 146 7.47 -19.12 1.16
CA TYR A 146 7.79 -18.71 -0.21
C TYR A 146 8.19 -17.24 -0.27
N ILE A 147 9.16 -16.95 -1.14
CA ILE A 147 9.54 -15.58 -1.50
C ILE A 147 8.91 -15.29 -2.87
N VAL A 148 8.06 -14.26 -2.92
CA VAL A 148 7.40 -13.79 -4.14
C VAL A 148 8.08 -12.51 -4.60
N HIS A 149 8.77 -12.58 -5.76
CA HIS A 149 9.52 -11.45 -6.29
C HIS A 149 8.64 -10.48 -7.08
N SER A 150 7.73 -10.99 -7.91
CA SER A 150 6.84 -10.17 -8.73
C SER A 150 5.51 -10.87 -8.92
N VAL A 151 4.46 -10.09 -9.17
CA VAL A 151 3.13 -10.62 -9.45
C VAL A 151 2.54 -9.98 -10.71
N MET A 152 1.67 -10.72 -11.39
CA MET A 152 0.91 -10.29 -12.56
C MET A 152 -0.58 -10.37 -12.27
N GLY A 153 -1.36 -9.42 -12.79
CA GLY A 153 -2.82 -9.39 -12.62
C GLY A 153 -3.30 -8.61 -11.40
N ALA A 154 -2.43 -7.85 -10.70
CA ALA A 154 -2.83 -7.08 -9.51
C ALA A 154 -3.95 -6.05 -9.76
N HIS A 155 -4.16 -5.62 -11.01
CA HIS A 155 -5.24 -4.71 -11.40
C HIS A 155 -6.65 -5.33 -11.26
N THR A 156 -6.74 -6.66 -11.13
CA THR A 156 -8.02 -7.37 -10.89
C THR A 156 -8.35 -7.49 -9.41
N ALA A 157 -7.47 -7.04 -8.52
CA ALA A 157 -7.71 -7.06 -7.08
C ALA A 157 -8.88 -6.15 -6.69
N ASN A 158 -9.60 -6.51 -5.65
CA ASN A 158 -10.76 -5.76 -5.18
C ASN A 158 -10.36 -4.81 -4.02
N PRO A 159 -10.32 -3.49 -4.25
CA PRO A 159 -9.95 -2.54 -3.20
C PRO A 159 -11.00 -2.42 -2.08
N THR A 160 -12.26 -2.79 -2.35
CA THR A 160 -13.33 -2.71 -1.36
C THR A 160 -13.26 -3.85 -0.35
N SER A 161 -12.96 -5.07 -0.80
CA SER A 161 -12.82 -6.22 0.11
C SER A 161 -11.38 -6.50 0.53
N GLY A 162 -10.39 -6.01 -0.23
CA GLY A 162 -8.98 -6.32 -0.04
C GLY A 162 -8.55 -7.66 -0.63
N ASP A 163 -9.45 -8.38 -1.32
CA ASP A 163 -9.18 -9.68 -1.89
C ASP A 163 -8.38 -9.58 -3.19
N PHE A 164 -7.47 -10.52 -3.40
CA PHE A 164 -6.71 -10.63 -4.62
C PHE A 164 -6.44 -12.10 -4.99
N SER A 165 -6.28 -12.32 -6.29
CA SER A 165 -5.78 -13.56 -6.87
C SER A 165 -4.91 -13.22 -8.07
N VAL A 166 -3.63 -13.47 -7.97
CA VAL A 166 -2.61 -13.07 -8.94
C VAL A 166 -1.71 -14.25 -9.26
N THR A 167 -0.95 -14.12 -10.34
CA THR A 167 0.02 -15.12 -10.75
C THR A 167 1.44 -14.58 -10.56
N THR A 168 2.38 -15.45 -10.21
CA THR A 168 3.81 -15.14 -10.20
C THR A 168 4.59 -16.16 -10.99
N SER A 169 5.61 -15.69 -11.72
CA SER A 169 6.58 -16.53 -12.41
C SER A 169 7.95 -16.58 -11.70
N THR A 170 8.11 -15.77 -10.65
CA THR A 170 9.35 -15.68 -9.90
C THR A 170 9.06 -15.89 -8.41
N ILE A 171 9.14 -17.15 -8.02
CA ILE A 171 8.85 -17.60 -6.66
C ILE A 171 9.92 -18.59 -6.19
N LEU A 172 10.41 -18.40 -4.98
CA LEU A 172 11.40 -19.28 -4.36
C LEU A 172 10.76 -19.98 -3.16
N ARG A 173 11.07 -21.25 -3.00
CA ARG A 173 10.67 -22.06 -1.84
C ARG A 173 11.73 -21.96 -0.75
N VAL A 174 11.27 -21.76 0.46
CA VAL A 174 12.11 -21.72 1.67
C VAL A 174 11.71 -22.86 2.59
N GLU A 175 12.69 -23.61 3.09
CA GLU A 175 12.55 -24.65 4.11
C GLU A 175 13.72 -24.52 5.08
N ASP A 176 13.41 -24.62 6.37
CA ASP A 176 14.38 -24.52 7.47
C ASP A 176 15.24 -23.25 7.41
N GLY A 177 14.61 -22.13 7.00
CA GLY A 177 15.30 -20.84 6.88
C GLY A 177 16.26 -20.73 5.69
N GLU A 178 16.19 -21.64 4.71
CA GLU A 178 17.06 -21.64 3.54
C GLU A 178 16.26 -21.72 2.23
N ILE A 179 16.76 -21.05 1.19
CA ILE A 179 16.17 -21.16 -0.15
C ILE A 179 16.55 -22.52 -0.75
N LYS A 180 15.56 -23.37 -0.99
CA LYS A 180 15.76 -24.72 -1.55
C LYS A 180 15.59 -24.79 -3.06
N GLY A 181 14.96 -23.80 -3.68
CA GLY A 181 14.80 -23.77 -5.14
C GLY A 181 13.72 -22.83 -5.62
N ALA A 182 13.52 -22.80 -6.93
CA ALA A 182 12.50 -21.98 -7.58
C ALA A 182 11.34 -22.85 -8.09
N LEU A 183 10.12 -22.32 -8.01
CA LEU A 183 8.97 -22.87 -8.71
C LEU A 183 8.81 -22.18 -10.06
N LYS A 184 8.33 -22.90 -11.06
CA LYS A 184 8.15 -22.36 -12.42
C LYS A 184 7.04 -21.32 -12.47
N GLN A 185 5.95 -21.57 -11.77
CA GLN A 185 4.78 -20.67 -11.70
C GLN A 185 3.95 -21.01 -10.47
N ALA A 186 3.27 -20.01 -9.90
CA ALA A 186 2.32 -20.23 -8.83
C ALA A 186 1.21 -19.18 -8.86
N GLY A 187 0.04 -19.53 -8.36
CA GLY A 187 -1.00 -18.60 -7.95
C GLY A 187 -0.72 -18.06 -6.56
N VAL A 188 -0.92 -16.77 -6.36
CA VAL A 188 -0.86 -16.11 -5.05
C VAL A 188 -2.21 -15.48 -4.79
N SER A 189 -2.88 -15.88 -3.74
CA SER A 189 -4.21 -15.38 -3.41
C SER A 189 -4.34 -15.07 -1.92
N GLY A 190 -5.26 -14.20 -1.57
CA GLY A 190 -5.52 -13.84 -0.20
C GLY A 190 -6.29 -12.55 -0.05
N ASN A 191 -6.25 -11.99 1.16
CA ASN A 191 -6.80 -10.68 1.47
C ASN A 191 -5.70 -9.79 2.05
N LEU A 192 -5.24 -8.82 1.27
CA LEU A 192 -4.11 -7.98 1.65
C LEU A 192 -4.44 -7.11 2.87
N SER A 193 -5.64 -6.56 2.95
CA SER A 193 -6.05 -5.71 4.06
C SER A 193 -6.07 -6.46 5.39
N LYS A 194 -6.43 -7.74 5.37
CA LYS A 194 -6.34 -8.62 6.55
C LYS A 194 -4.90 -9.06 6.83
N ALA A 195 -4.14 -9.37 5.78
CA ALA A 195 -2.76 -9.83 5.95
C ALA A 195 -1.88 -8.75 6.60
N ILE A 196 -2.03 -7.48 6.17
CA ILE A 196 -1.20 -6.37 6.65
C ILE A 196 -1.64 -5.86 8.04
N SER A 197 -2.85 -6.18 8.51
CA SER A 197 -3.32 -5.88 9.88
C SER A 197 -2.92 -6.93 10.92
N ASN A 198 -2.34 -8.03 10.47
CA ASN A 198 -1.82 -9.07 11.35
C ASN A 198 -0.30 -8.94 11.49
N ARG A 199 0.33 -9.88 12.18
CA ARG A 199 1.76 -9.87 12.44
C ARG A 199 2.59 -9.80 11.16
N VAL A 200 3.24 -8.65 10.95
CA VAL A 200 4.05 -8.33 9.77
C VAL A 200 5.46 -7.95 10.20
N HIS A 201 6.47 -8.40 9.44
CA HIS A 201 7.86 -7.98 9.64
C HIS A 201 8.34 -7.22 8.40
N LEU A 202 8.94 -6.06 8.61
CA LEU A 202 9.53 -5.26 7.54
C LEU A 202 11.04 -5.48 7.43
N GLY A 203 11.49 -5.59 6.21
CA GLY A 203 12.89 -5.62 5.86
C GLY A 203 13.53 -4.23 5.87
N MET A 204 14.86 -4.20 5.85
CA MET A 204 15.62 -2.98 5.60
C MET A 204 15.30 -2.46 4.20
N PRO A 205 15.16 -1.13 4.01
CA PRO A 205 14.97 -0.56 2.67
C PRO A 205 16.15 -0.94 1.77
N SER A 206 15.85 -1.47 0.59
CA SER A 206 16.86 -1.64 -0.45
C SER A 206 17.01 -0.33 -1.22
N SER A 207 18.22 -0.06 -1.74
CA SER A 207 18.51 1.13 -2.55
C SER A 207 17.69 1.21 -3.85
N ASN A 208 17.05 0.11 -4.24
CA ASN A 208 16.16 0.01 -5.40
C ASN A 208 14.70 -0.04 -4.96
N ASN A 209 14.18 1.07 -4.45
CA ASN A 209 12.77 1.19 -4.13
C ASN A 209 11.93 1.05 -5.39
N GLY A 210 10.96 0.15 -5.34
CA GLY A 210 10.04 -0.06 -6.46
C GLY A 210 9.24 1.21 -6.74
N VAL A 211 9.57 1.86 -7.87
CA VAL A 211 8.83 3.02 -8.38
C VAL A 211 7.68 2.50 -9.23
N SER A 212 6.45 2.83 -8.84
CA SER A 212 5.28 2.61 -9.68
C SER A 212 5.14 3.75 -10.69
N SER A 213 4.65 3.46 -11.89
CA SER A 213 4.38 4.48 -12.94
C SER A 213 3.31 5.51 -12.52
N THR A 214 2.55 5.29 -11.47
CA THR A 214 1.46 6.15 -10.97
C THR A 214 1.75 6.79 -9.61
N GLY A 215 2.98 6.73 -9.15
CA GLY A 215 3.42 7.25 -7.87
C GLY A 215 4.44 6.32 -7.23
N SER A 216 5.16 6.81 -6.26
CA SER A 216 6.19 6.06 -5.57
C SER A 216 5.60 5.32 -4.37
N ASN A 217 5.85 4.03 -4.28
CA ASN A 217 5.64 3.25 -3.06
C ASN A 217 7.00 2.94 -2.47
N HIS A 218 7.31 3.56 -1.33
CA HIS A 218 8.55 3.30 -0.59
C HIS A 218 8.31 2.14 0.37
N LEU A 219 8.43 0.94 -0.18
CA LEU A 219 8.22 -0.33 0.51
C LEU A 219 9.54 -1.09 0.58
N SER A 220 9.73 -1.82 1.66
CA SER A 220 10.80 -2.82 1.83
C SER A 220 10.27 -4.23 1.56
N ASP A 221 11.10 -5.26 1.78
CA ASP A 221 10.62 -6.63 1.89
C ASP A 221 9.58 -6.73 3.01
N ILE A 222 8.48 -7.44 2.77
CA ILE A 222 7.41 -7.62 3.76
C ILE A 222 7.17 -9.12 3.97
N LEU A 223 7.40 -9.59 5.19
CA LEU A 223 7.05 -10.94 5.60
C LEU A 223 5.65 -10.94 6.24
N PHE A 224 4.73 -11.60 5.59
CA PHE A 224 3.38 -11.86 6.08
C PHE A 224 3.32 -13.22 6.75
N SER A 225 2.97 -13.25 8.03
CA SER A 225 2.84 -14.50 8.79
C SER A 225 1.59 -15.29 8.41
N GLN A 226 0.55 -14.61 7.90
CA GLN A 226 -0.72 -15.23 7.50
C GLN A 226 -1.48 -14.36 6.48
N GLY A 227 -2.61 -14.87 6.01
CA GLY A 227 -3.51 -14.12 5.12
C GLY A 227 -3.23 -14.29 3.63
N MET A 228 -2.19 -15.04 3.26
CA MET A 228 -1.84 -15.35 1.87
C MET A 228 -1.72 -16.85 1.65
N ARG A 229 -2.07 -17.31 0.45
CA ARG A 229 -1.97 -18.69 0.01
C ARG A 229 -1.16 -18.77 -1.29
N ILE A 230 -0.28 -19.73 -1.37
CA ILE A 230 0.47 -20.07 -2.59
C ILE A 230 -0.10 -21.37 -3.13
N ASN A 231 -0.49 -21.35 -4.39
CA ASN A 231 -0.98 -22.52 -5.13
C ASN A 231 0.05 -22.80 -6.24
N PRO A 232 1.01 -23.70 -6.01
CA PRO A 232 1.95 -24.14 -7.06
C PRO A 232 1.19 -24.71 -8.25
N ALA A 233 1.67 -24.41 -9.48
CA ALA A 233 1.10 -24.95 -10.72
C ALA A 233 1.64 -26.36 -10.99
#